data_d074b82091cbbf601152f57ee9ec5e16
#
_entry.id   d074b82091cbbf601152f57ee9ec5e16
#
_cell.length_a   1.000
_cell.length_b   1.000
_cell.length_c   1.000
_cell.angle_alpha   90.00
_cell.angle_beta   90.00
_cell.angle_gamma   90.00
#
_symmetry.space_group_name_H-M   'P 1'
#
loop_
_entity.id
_entity.type
_entity.pdbx_description
1 polymer ?
#
loop_
_entity_poly.entity_id
_entity_poly.type
_entity_poly.pdbx_seq_one_letter_code
_entity_poly.pdbx_strand_id
1 'polypeptide(L)'
;MNSIKKMVSLFLMANAIMLSAKELKLMTYNIYGARLTNGQKLGQSIKPYSPDFISLQEVDRNTQRSNFRDVTSDIAKELGYGYYYFQKAMDYDKGEFGIAFISKFPIEKIYSYELPSMGRERRQLIIAEIQKKVFGKKVLIMNTHLDFKQEMKPEEIESLGVLTSFFDKNDIKFISGDFNFLPTTSYYSEMMKNWKDTYMEARSPEIRSLDKPRIDYIFGNKSNKWRVKSSYYINDNTQDWTKLSDHLPYMAVLDIR
;
A
#
# COMPACT_ATOMS: atom_id res chain seq x y z
N MET A 1 -16.74 -52.25 -54.89
CA MET A 1 -16.83 -52.27 -53.39
C MET A 1 -16.04 -51.13 -52.87
N ASN A 2 -16.69 -50.02 -52.56
CA ASN A 2 -16.05 -48.78 -52.10
C ASN A 2 -16.00 -48.74 -50.57
N SER A 3 -14.81 -48.75 -50.05
CA SER A 3 -14.54 -48.58 -48.60
C SER A 3 -14.49 -47.11 -48.27
N ILE A 4 -15.51 -46.59 -47.55
CA ILE A 4 -15.57 -45.24 -47.04
C ILE A 4 -14.78 -45.18 -45.70
N LYS A 5 -13.60 -44.59 -45.73
CA LYS A 5 -12.85 -44.25 -44.49
C LYS A 5 -13.51 -43.04 -43.83
N LYS A 6 -14.19 -43.25 -42.71
CA LYS A 6 -14.63 -42.17 -41.82
C LYS A 6 -13.41 -41.55 -41.13
N MET A 7 -13.08 -40.33 -41.48
CA MET A 7 -12.10 -39.50 -40.79
C MET A 7 -12.80 -38.86 -39.57
N VAL A 8 -12.49 -39.36 -38.38
CA VAL A 8 -12.95 -38.75 -37.14
C VAL A 8 -11.98 -37.63 -36.82
N SER A 9 -12.44 -36.40 -37.04
CA SER A 9 -11.71 -35.20 -36.63
C SER A 9 -11.91 -35.00 -35.13
N LEU A 10 -10.84 -35.26 -34.34
CA LEU A 10 -10.81 -35.01 -32.92
C LEU A 10 -10.51 -33.53 -32.70
N PHE A 11 -11.55 -32.71 -32.45
CA PHE A 11 -11.41 -31.35 -32.00
C PHE A 11 -10.95 -31.39 -30.53
N LEU A 12 -9.66 -31.26 -30.29
CA LEU A 12 -9.10 -30.92 -28.98
C LEU A 12 -9.46 -29.46 -28.70
N MET A 13 -10.55 -29.22 -27.97
CA MET A 13 -10.77 -27.94 -27.32
C MET A 13 -9.72 -27.81 -26.20
N ALA A 14 -8.65 -27.13 -26.50
CA ALA A 14 -7.75 -26.61 -25.49
C ALA A 14 -8.54 -25.55 -24.69
N ASN A 15 -9.13 -25.96 -23.58
CA ASN A 15 -9.59 -25.00 -22.57
C ASN A 15 -8.35 -24.27 -22.03
N ALA A 16 -7.95 -23.19 -22.69
CA ALA A 16 -7.08 -22.20 -22.11
C ALA A 16 -7.85 -21.62 -20.92
N ILE A 17 -7.57 -22.12 -19.72
CA ILE A 17 -7.93 -21.46 -18.49
C ILE A 17 -7.21 -20.10 -18.54
N MET A 18 -7.90 -19.10 -19.05
CA MET A 18 -7.48 -17.72 -18.91
C MET A 18 -7.45 -17.48 -17.41
N LEU A 19 -6.26 -17.50 -16.83
CA LEU A 19 -6.06 -17.08 -15.44
C LEU A 19 -6.49 -15.61 -15.40
N SER A 20 -7.75 -15.37 -15.02
CA SER A 20 -8.27 -14.01 -14.89
C SER A 20 -7.39 -13.25 -13.94
N ALA A 21 -6.79 -12.15 -14.39
CA ALA A 21 -6.04 -11.27 -13.54
C ALA A 21 -6.93 -10.83 -12.37
N LYS A 22 -6.43 -10.97 -11.15
CA LYS A 22 -7.16 -10.54 -9.96
C LYS A 22 -6.83 -9.09 -9.64
N GLU A 23 -7.85 -8.29 -9.44
CA GLU A 23 -7.69 -6.90 -9.05
C GLU A 23 -7.22 -6.79 -7.61
N LEU A 24 -6.32 -5.84 -7.37
CA LEU A 24 -5.83 -5.45 -6.04
C LEU A 24 -5.86 -3.92 -5.94
N LYS A 25 -6.61 -3.40 -4.98
CA LYS A 25 -6.72 -1.97 -4.69
C LYS A 25 -5.88 -1.64 -3.46
N LEU A 26 -4.74 -0.98 -3.69
CA LEU A 26 -3.86 -0.51 -2.63
C LEU A 26 -4.11 0.97 -2.36
N MET A 27 -4.15 1.34 -1.09
CA MET A 27 -4.20 2.73 -0.63
C MET A 27 -3.06 2.99 0.35
N THR A 28 -2.47 4.18 0.29
CA THR A 28 -1.63 4.72 1.35
C THR A 28 -2.21 6.04 1.82
N TYR A 29 -2.18 6.28 3.13
CA TYR A 29 -2.74 7.49 3.71
C TYR A 29 -2.03 7.85 5.04
N ASN A 30 -1.29 8.94 5.05
CA ASN A 30 -0.87 9.57 6.28
C ASN A 30 -2.09 10.26 6.89
N ILE A 31 -2.53 9.84 8.08
CA ILE A 31 -3.79 10.28 8.70
C ILE A 31 -3.60 11.39 9.73
N TYR A 32 -2.39 11.92 9.85
CA TYR A 32 -2.08 13.03 10.76
C TYR A 32 -2.53 12.76 12.22
N GLY A 33 -2.36 11.54 12.72
CA GLY A 33 -2.82 11.15 14.05
C GLY A 33 -4.31 11.26 14.27
N ALA A 34 -5.13 11.34 13.21
CA ALA A 34 -6.55 11.66 13.27
C ALA A 34 -6.86 12.97 14.05
N ARG A 35 -5.91 13.93 14.05
CA ARG A 35 -6.03 15.20 14.84
C ARG A 35 -7.18 16.08 14.40
N LEU A 36 -7.55 16.01 13.12
CA LEU A 36 -8.61 16.83 12.52
C LEU A 36 -9.97 16.13 12.57
N THR A 37 -9.98 14.83 12.94
CA THR A 37 -11.18 13.99 12.89
C THR A 37 -11.06 12.83 13.89
N ASN A 38 -11.58 11.66 13.53
CA ASN A 38 -11.43 10.42 14.31
C ASN A 38 -11.40 9.18 13.38
N GLY A 39 -11.03 8.02 13.92
CA GLY A 39 -10.91 6.80 13.15
C GLY A 39 -12.21 6.36 12.47
N GLN A 40 -13.36 6.54 13.10
CA GLN A 40 -14.65 6.21 12.51
C GLN A 40 -14.93 7.05 11.26
N LYS A 41 -14.74 8.39 11.36
CA LYS A 41 -14.95 9.28 10.22
C LYS A 41 -13.98 9.00 9.08
N LEU A 42 -12.70 8.72 9.39
CA LEU A 42 -11.72 8.28 8.40
C LEU A 42 -12.18 7.01 7.68
N GLY A 43 -12.61 5.99 8.43
CA GLY A 43 -13.14 4.75 7.86
C GLY A 43 -14.34 4.97 6.95
N GLN A 44 -15.32 5.77 7.39
CA GLN A 44 -16.50 6.14 6.59
C GLN A 44 -16.11 6.86 5.29
N SER A 45 -15.11 7.74 5.36
CA SER A 45 -14.64 8.51 4.21
C SER A 45 -13.89 7.65 3.18
N ILE A 46 -13.16 6.62 3.63
CA ILE A 46 -12.42 5.68 2.79
C ILE A 46 -13.33 4.61 2.17
N LYS A 47 -14.38 4.20 2.89
CA LYS A 47 -15.26 3.07 2.53
C LYS A 47 -15.78 3.07 1.10
N PRO A 48 -16.22 4.21 0.51
CA PRO A 48 -16.73 4.25 -0.88
C PRO A 48 -15.71 3.79 -1.93
N TYR A 49 -14.41 3.95 -1.66
CA TYR A 49 -13.32 3.56 -2.58
C TYR A 49 -12.99 2.08 -2.48
N SER A 50 -13.45 1.40 -1.43
CA SER A 50 -13.30 -0.04 -1.22
C SER A 50 -11.87 -0.54 -1.45
N PRO A 51 -10.82 0.06 -0.81
CA PRO A 51 -9.46 -0.43 -0.93
C PRO A 51 -9.35 -1.84 -0.34
N ASP A 52 -8.59 -2.72 -0.96
CA ASP A 52 -8.38 -4.08 -0.45
C ASP A 52 -7.29 -4.13 0.63
N PHE A 53 -6.36 -3.17 0.58
CA PHE A 53 -5.30 -2.99 1.56
C PHE A 53 -4.98 -1.50 1.74
N ILE A 54 -4.79 -1.08 2.99
CA ILE A 54 -4.51 0.30 3.35
C ILE A 54 -3.26 0.35 4.21
N SER A 55 -2.27 1.12 3.77
CA SER A 55 -1.09 1.50 4.54
C SER A 55 -1.35 2.84 5.21
N LEU A 56 -1.23 2.90 6.52
CA LEU A 56 -1.49 4.10 7.32
C LEU A 56 -0.19 4.58 7.98
N GLN A 57 0.04 5.88 7.93
CA GLN A 57 1.14 6.55 8.61
C GLN A 57 0.56 7.56 9.62
N GLU A 58 1.36 7.91 10.60
CA GLU A 58 0.95 8.78 11.71
C GLU A 58 -0.30 8.30 12.42
N VAL A 59 -0.26 7.10 12.95
CA VAL A 59 -1.41 6.45 13.58
C VAL A 59 -1.30 6.53 15.10
N ASP A 60 -2.34 7.04 15.74
CA ASP A 60 -2.49 7.04 17.18
C ASP A 60 -3.13 5.73 17.67
N ARG A 61 -2.61 5.20 18.78
CA ARG A 61 -3.23 4.12 19.53
C ARG A 61 -3.29 4.46 21.01
N ASN A 62 -4.51 4.56 21.55
CA ASN A 62 -4.77 4.85 22.95
C ASN A 62 -4.15 6.18 23.46
N THR A 63 -3.94 7.15 22.59
CA THR A 63 -3.45 8.49 22.99
C THR A 63 -4.58 9.30 23.61
N GLN A 64 -4.23 10.27 24.45
CA GLN A 64 -5.23 11.17 25.02
C GLN A 64 -5.97 11.95 23.94
N ARG A 65 -5.26 12.44 22.91
CA ARG A 65 -5.87 13.18 21.80
C ARG A 65 -6.80 12.33 20.91
N SER A 66 -6.60 11.01 20.86
CA SER A 66 -7.54 10.07 20.21
C SER A 66 -8.69 9.63 21.13
N ASN A 67 -8.86 10.25 22.29
CA ASN A 67 -9.78 9.81 23.35
C ASN A 67 -9.55 8.36 23.78
N PHE A 68 -8.27 7.96 23.87
CA PHE A 68 -7.82 6.61 24.23
C PHE A 68 -8.35 5.51 23.30
N ARG A 69 -8.62 5.85 22.04
CA ARG A 69 -9.08 4.89 21.03
C ARG A 69 -7.92 4.34 20.21
N ASP A 70 -8.08 3.12 19.74
CA ASP A 70 -7.23 2.52 18.70
C ASP A 70 -7.78 2.96 17.34
N VAL A 71 -7.13 3.94 16.72
CA VAL A 71 -7.57 4.53 15.45
C VAL A 71 -7.56 3.50 14.31
N THR A 72 -6.58 2.56 14.31
CA THR A 72 -6.53 1.48 13.31
C THR A 72 -7.76 0.58 13.40
N SER A 73 -8.09 0.17 14.62
CA SER A 73 -9.27 -0.68 14.90
C SER A 73 -10.57 0.01 14.49
N ASP A 74 -10.70 1.31 14.79
CA ASP A 74 -11.89 2.08 14.43
C ASP A 74 -12.08 2.15 12.89
N ILE A 75 -11.02 2.43 12.15
CA ILE A 75 -11.06 2.44 10.68
C ILE A 75 -11.42 1.05 10.14
N ALA A 76 -10.75 -0.01 10.63
CA ALA A 76 -10.99 -1.38 10.21
C ALA A 76 -12.44 -1.81 10.44
N LYS A 77 -13.01 -1.45 11.58
CA LYS A 77 -14.40 -1.73 11.94
C LYS A 77 -15.39 -1.05 10.97
N GLU A 78 -15.19 0.22 10.65
CA GLU A 78 -16.06 0.94 9.70
C GLU A 78 -16.01 0.33 8.29
N LEU A 79 -14.83 -0.15 7.88
CA LEU A 79 -14.65 -0.85 6.60
C LEU A 79 -15.24 -2.26 6.61
N GLY A 80 -15.43 -2.88 7.79
CA GLY A 80 -15.81 -4.28 7.92
C GLY A 80 -14.65 -5.24 7.66
N TYR A 81 -13.39 -4.83 7.91
CA TYR A 81 -12.19 -5.64 7.66
C TYR A 81 -11.67 -6.24 8.96
N GLY A 82 -11.36 -7.55 8.92
CA GLY A 82 -10.95 -8.30 10.10
C GLY A 82 -9.43 -8.40 10.31
N TYR A 83 -8.63 -7.94 9.35
CA TYR A 83 -7.17 -8.07 9.43
C TYR A 83 -6.53 -6.69 9.49
N TYR A 84 -5.87 -6.38 10.59
CA TYR A 84 -5.12 -5.14 10.75
C TYR A 84 -3.97 -5.34 11.73
N TYR A 85 -2.96 -4.48 11.62
CA TYR A 85 -1.79 -4.49 12.48
C TYR A 85 -1.30 -3.06 12.69
N PHE A 86 -0.92 -2.76 13.93
CA PHE A 86 -0.30 -1.51 14.31
C PHE A 86 1.11 -1.79 14.83
N GLN A 87 2.09 -1.03 14.34
CA GLN A 87 3.47 -1.05 14.81
C GLN A 87 3.79 0.26 15.52
N LYS A 88 4.10 0.15 16.80
CA LYS A 88 4.53 1.28 17.61
C LYS A 88 5.87 1.82 17.14
N ALA A 89 5.96 3.13 16.92
CA ALA A 89 7.18 3.89 16.67
C ALA A 89 7.68 4.59 17.93
N MET A 90 6.78 5.09 18.78
CA MET A 90 7.13 5.74 20.04
C MET A 90 5.96 5.75 21.03
N ASP A 91 6.28 6.00 22.29
CA ASP A 91 5.30 6.43 23.29
C ASP A 91 4.93 7.89 23.05
N TYR A 92 3.65 8.18 22.98
CA TYR A 92 3.16 9.50 22.67
C TYR A 92 1.81 9.78 23.38
N ASP A 93 1.67 10.96 24.00
CA ASP A 93 0.43 11.48 24.54
C ASP A 93 -0.38 10.45 25.37
N LYS A 94 0.32 9.79 26.32
CA LYS A 94 -0.19 8.72 27.22
C LYS A 94 -0.55 7.41 26.51
N GLY A 95 -0.31 7.29 25.23
CA GLY A 95 -0.51 6.10 24.42
C GLY A 95 0.67 5.87 23.49
N GLU A 96 0.40 5.47 22.27
CA GLU A 96 1.39 5.07 21.27
C GLU A 96 1.11 5.74 19.93
N PHE A 97 2.19 5.99 19.18
CA PHE A 97 2.16 6.52 17.82
C PHE A 97 3.02 5.66 16.91
N GLY A 98 2.59 5.48 15.66
CA GLY A 98 3.33 4.64 14.73
C GLY A 98 2.69 4.54 13.35
N ILE A 99 2.89 3.37 12.73
CA ILE A 99 2.33 3.04 11.43
C ILE A 99 1.43 1.80 11.54
N ALA A 100 0.50 1.66 10.60
CA ALA A 100 -0.42 0.52 10.61
C ALA A 100 -0.78 0.07 9.20
N PHE A 101 -1.36 -1.11 9.09
CA PHE A 101 -2.09 -1.50 7.90
C PHE A 101 -3.44 -2.14 8.24
N ILE A 102 -4.35 -2.07 7.28
CA ILE A 102 -5.66 -2.73 7.32
C ILE A 102 -5.82 -3.52 6.02
N SER A 103 -6.27 -4.76 6.10
CA SER A 103 -6.45 -5.65 4.97
C SER A 103 -7.83 -6.30 4.94
N LYS A 104 -8.43 -6.32 3.77
CA LYS A 104 -9.62 -7.13 3.48
C LYS A 104 -9.27 -8.62 3.38
N PHE A 105 -8.02 -8.92 3.00
CA PHE A 105 -7.55 -10.28 2.79
C PHE A 105 -6.86 -10.85 4.01
N PRO A 106 -6.94 -12.18 4.23
CA PRO A 106 -6.21 -12.84 5.29
C PRO A 106 -4.70 -12.71 5.08
N ILE A 107 -4.00 -12.42 6.16
CA ILE A 107 -2.56 -12.27 6.24
C ILE A 107 -1.95 -13.60 6.70
N GLU A 108 -0.92 -14.05 6.00
CA GLU A 108 -0.17 -15.26 6.33
C GLU A 108 0.90 -14.99 7.41
N LYS A 109 1.67 -13.91 7.18
CA LYS A 109 2.77 -13.49 8.06
C LYS A 109 2.89 -11.98 8.09
N ILE A 110 3.38 -11.47 9.20
CA ILE A 110 3.75 -10.08 9.39
C ILE A 110 5.23 -10.04 9.77
N TYR A 111 5.97 -9.14 9.13
CA TYR A 111 7.35 -8.84 9.47
C TYR A 111 7.43 -7.36 9.82
N SER A 112 8.27 -7.04 10.81
CA SER A 112 8.54 -5.66 11.22
C SER A 112 10.04 -5.46 11.39
N TYR A 113 10.55 -4.40 10.79
CA TYR A 113 11.95 -4.02 10.83
C TYR A 113 12.08 -2.56 11.20
N GLU A 114 13.07 -2.24 12.02
CA GLU A 114 13.46 -0.84 12.24
C GLU A 114 14.31 -0.36 11.05
N LEU A 115 14.12 0.91 10.70
CA LEU A 115 14.95 1.63 9.75
C LEU A 115 15.83 2.63 10.50
N PRO A 116 16.95 3.07 9.92
CA PRO A 116 17.71 4.20 10.43
C PRO A 116 16.77 5.38 10.69
N SER A 117 16.92 6.02 11.84
CA SER A 117 16.06 7.15 12.23
C SER A 117 16.75 8.08 13.19
N MET A 118 16.48 9.38 13.10
CA MET A 118 16.94 10.39 14.05
C MET A 118 15.76 10.90 14.88
N GLY A 119 15.91 10.86 16.20
CA GLY A 119 14.90 11.37 17.10
C GLY A 119 14.09 10.29 17.81
N ARG A 120 12.92 10.67 18.35
CA ARG A 120 12.11 9.80 19.20
C ARG A 120 11.23 8.85 18.39
N GLU A 121 10.77 9.29 17.23
CA GLU A 121 9.94 8.48 16.34
C GLU A 121 10.83 7.52 15.55
N ARG A 122 10.73 6.22 15.87
CA ARG A 122 11.43 5.16 15.14
C ARG A 122 10.82 4.97 13.77
N ARG A 123 11.66 5.00 12.72
CA ARG A 123 11.21 4.66 11.37
C ARG A 123 11.19 3.15 11.19
N GLN A 124 10.25 2.66 10.41
CA GLN A 124 9.97 1.23 10.36
C GLN A 124 9.50 0.82 8.97
N LEU A 125 9.74 -0.45 8.65
CA LEU A 125 9.12 -1.16 7.53
C LEU A 125 8.29 -2.31 8.09
N ILE A 126 6.97 -2.27 7.90
CA ILE A 126 6.10 -3.42 8.20
C ILE A 126 5.67 -4.08 6.90
N ILE A 127 5.65 -5.40 6.89
CA ILE A 127 5.37 -6.20 5.70
C ILE A 127 4.27 -7.19 6.02
N ALA A 128 3.20 -7.18 5.23
CA ALA A 128 2.15 -8.17 5.23
C ALA A 128 2.35 -9.14 4.07
N GLU A 129 2.49 -10.43 4.37
CA GLU A 129 2.41 -11.51 3.38
C GLU A 129 0.95 -11.93 3.25
N ILE A 130 0.33 -11.66 2.09
CA ILE A 130 -1.05 -12.05 1.83
C ILE A 130 -1.11 -13.56 1.57
N GLN A 131 -2.12 -14.23 2.15
CA GLN A 131 -2.28 -15.67 1.93
C GLN A 131 -2.30 -16.00 0.43
N LYS A 132 -1.44 -16.93 0.02
CA LYS A 132 -1.22 -17.30 -1.40
C LYS A 132 -2.52 -17.66 -2.14
N LYS A 133 -3.51 -18.23 -1.44
CA LYS A 133 -4.82 -18.60 -2.02
C LYS A 133 -5.58 -17.41 -2.60
N VAL A 134 -5.31 -16.17 -2.12
CA VAL A 134 -5.99 -14.95 -2.59
C VAL A 134 -5.65 -14.66 -4.05
N PHE A 135 -4.36 -14.66 -4.39
CA PHE A 135 -3.88 -14.31 -5.73
C PHE A 135 -3.29 -15.50 -6.51
N GLY A 136 -3.18 -16.68 -5.90
CA GLY A 136 -2.46 -17.83 -6.47
C GLY A 136 -0.94 -17.66 -6.47
N LYS A 137 -0.44 -16.54 -5.97
CA LYS A 137 0.98 -16.13 -5.92
C LYS A 137 1.28 -15.48 -4.58
N LYS A 138 2.56 -15.45 -4.22
CA LYS A 138 3.01 -14.70 -3.05
C LYS A 138 3.02 -13.21 -3.36
N VAL A 139 2.27 -12.45 -2.58
CA VAL A 139 2.17 -10.99 -2.64
C VAL A 139 2.55 -10.42 -1.29
N LEU A 140 3.53 -9.54 -1.28
CA LEU A 140 4.01 -8.81 -0.12
C LEU A 140 3.60 -7.36 -0.26
N ILE A 141 2.92 -6.83 0.74
CA ILE A 141 2.54 -5.43 0.80
C ILE A 141 3.22 -4.81 2.02
N MET A 142 3.97 -3.76 1.79
CA MET A 142 4.84 -3.11 2.74
C MET A 142 4.37 -1.70 3.01
N ASN A 143 4.48 -1.27 4.26
CA ASN A 143 4.20 0.09 4.68
C ASN A 143 5.40 0.68 5.40
N THR A 144 5.72 1.94 5.10
CA THR A 144 6.78 2.70 5.75
C THR A 144 6.36 4.15 5.93
N HIS A 145 7.02 4.84 6.87
CA HIS A 145 7.03 6.29 7.00
C HIS A 145 8.48 6.71 7.18
N LEU A 146 9.11 7.25 6.14
CA LEU A 146 10.50 7.65 6.18
C LEU A 146 10.67 8.97 6.94
N ASP A 147 11.87 9.23 7.45
CA ASP A 147 12.16 10.44 8.22
C ASP A 147 11.93 11.70 7.33
N PHE A 148 11.44 12.77 7.91
CA PHE A 148 11.35 14.07 7.21
C PHE A 148 12.74 14.71 7.00
N LYS A 149 13.76 14.28 7.76
CA LYS A 149 15.13 14.73 7.63
C LYS A 149 15.78 14.13 6.39
N GLN A 150 16.19 14.98 5.48
CA GLN A 150 16.70 14.54 4.18
C GLN A 150 18.04 13.80 4.26
N GLU A 151 18.86 14.09 5.28
CA GLU A 151 20.11 13.40 5.54
C GLU A 151 19.95 11.91 5.87
N MET A 152 18.76 11.48 6.34
CA MET A 152 18.48 10.08 6.65
C MET A 152 18.12 9.26 5.42
N LYS A 153 17.70 9.90 4.33
CA LYS A 153 17.18 9.20 3.13
C LYS A 153 18.13 8.16 2.53
N PRO A 154 19.44 8.42 2.38
CA PRO A 154 20.34 7.43 1.80
C PRO A 154 20.36 6.12 2.57
N GLU A 155 20.49 6.18 3.90
CA GLU A 155 20.53 5.01 4.77
C GLU A 155 19.19 4.29 4.84
N GLU A 156 18.07 5.02 4.88
CA GLU A 156 16.72 4.46 4.85
C GLU A 156 16.46 3.70 3.54
N ILE A 157 16.80 4.28 2.39
CA ILE A 157 16.60 3.66 1.08
C ILE A 157 17.49 2.44 0.90
N GLU A 158 18.74 2.50 1.33
CA GLU A 158 19.65 1.35 1.32
C GLU A 158 19.06 0.22 2.19
N SER A 159 18.60 0.53 3.40
CA SER A 159 17.97 -0.43 4.31
C SER A 159 16.71 -1.06 3.70
N LEU A 160 15.85 -0.28 3.03
CA LEU A 160 14.71 -0.81 2.29
C LEU A 160 15.16 -1.79 1.19
N GLY A 161 16.24 -1.48 0.48
CA GLY A 161 16.85 -2.36 -0.53
C GLY A 161 17.29 -3.69 0.09
N VAL A 162 18.04 -3.64 1.19
CA VAL A 162 18.52 -4.84 1.90
C VAL A 162 17.35 -5.68 2.43
N LEU A 163 16.41 -5.07 3.16
CA LEU A 163 15.29 -5.78 3.79
C LEU A 163 14.37 -6.43 2.73
N THR A 164 14.12 -5.77 1.62
CA THR A 164 13.28 -6.32 0.54
C THR A 164 13.99 -7.42 -0.24
N SER A 165 15.34 -7.50 -0.19
CA SER A 165 16.12 -8.55 -0.82
C SER A 165 16.05 -9.90 -0.08
N PHE A 166 15.61 -9.93 1.18
CA PHE A 166 15.37 -11.16 1.93
C PHE A 166 14.23 -12.02 1.36
N PHE A 167 13.38 -11.43 0.54
CA PHE A 167 12.27 -12.10 -0.12
C PHE A 167 12.61 -12.45 -1.57
N ASP A 168 12.08 -13.58 -2.06
CA ASP A 168 12.35 -14.05 -3.42
C ASP A 168 12.10 -12.93 -4.44
N LYS A 169 13.04 -12.75 -5.37
CA LYS A 169 12.94 -11.78 -6.46
C LYS A 169 11.68 -11.99 -7.33
N ASN A 170 11.16 -13.20 -7.36
CA ASN A 170 9.96 -13.55 -8.10
C ASN A 170 8.66 -13.27 -7.36
N ASP A 171 8.71 -12.94 -6.07
CA ASP A 171 7.53 -12.50 -5.32
C ASP A 171 7.04 -11.16 -5.86
N ILE A 172 5.73 -10.95 -5.80
CA ILE A 172 5.15 -9.65 -6.11
C ILE A 172 5.27 -8.79 -4.86
N LYS A 173 5.90 -7.63 -4.98
CA LYS A 173 6.19 -6.75 -3.85
C LYS A 173 5.67 -5.35 -4.15
N PHE A 174 4.91 -4.80 -3.22
CA PHE A 174 4.53 -3.40 -3.21
C PHE A 174 5.02 -2.75 -1.93
N ILE A 175 5.57 -1.55 -2.03
CA ILE A 175 5.92 -0.72 -0.87
C ILE A 175 5.20 0.61 -1.00
N SER A 176 4.49 0.99 0.05
CA SER A 176 3.68 2.19 0.11
C SER A 176 3.95 2.97 1.38
N GLY A 177 3.64 4.25 1.38
CA GLY A 177 3.82 5.09 2.56
C GLY A 177 4.09 6.54 2.22
N ASP A 178 4.38 7.30 3.27
CA ASP A 178 4.95 8.62 3.20
C ASP A 178 6.48 8.53 3.20
N PHE A 179 7.07 8.84 2.06
CA PHE A 179 8.52 8.76 1.86
C PHE A 179 9.23 10.07 2.18
N ASN A 180 8.48 11.14 2.42
CA ASN A 180 9.05 12.45 2.75
C ASN A 180 10.13 12.95 1.78
N PHE A 181 10.02 12.59 0.48
CA PHE A 181 10.85 13.15 -0.60
C PHE A 181 10.05 13.40 -1.87
N LEU A 182 10.52 14.32 -2.71
CA LEU A 182 9.87 14.70 -3.96
C LEU A 182 10.33 13.83 -5.13
N PRO A 183 9.52 13.70 -6.20
CA PRO A 183 9.93 12.99 -7.43
C PRO A 183 11.14 13.58 -8.15
N THR A 184 11.51 14.83 -7.82
CA THR A 184 12.64 15.55 -8.40
C THR A 184 13.97 15.26 -7.70
N THR A 185 13.97 14.50 -6.61
CA THR A 185 15.16 14.22 -5.79
C THR A 185 15.95 13.03 -6.32
N SER A 186 17.24 12.96 -5.96
CA SER A 186 18.07 11.78 -6.21
C SER A 186 17.55 10.53 -5.48
N TYR A 187 16.88 10.70 -4.34
CA TYR A 187 16.26 9.64 -3.56
C TYR A 187 15.17 8.90 -4.36
N TYR A 188 14.32 9.66 -5.04
CA TYR A 188 13.33 9.08 -5.95
C TYR A 188 14.01 8.30 -7.08
N SER A 189 15.05 8.86 -7.68
CA SER A 189 15.82 8.20 -8.75
C SER A 189 16.46 6.91 -8.28
N GLU A 190 16.93 6.86 -7.02
CA GLU A 190 17.48 5.65 -6.41
C GLU A 190 16.41 4.57 -6.25
N MET A 191 15.23 4.93 -5.73
CA MET A 191 14.09 4.00 -5.65
C MET A 191 13.74 3.44 -7.03
N MET A 192 13.74 4.27 -8.08
CA MET A 192 13.38 3.86 -9.44
C MET A 192 14.39 2.88 -10.08
N LYS A 193 15.57 2.63 -9.49
CA LYS A 193 16.46 1.57 -9.96
C LYS A 193 15.86 0.18 -9.81
N ASN A 194 15.11 -0.07 -8.72
CA ASN A 194 14.56 -1.39 -8.39
C ASN A 194 13.03 -1.44 -8.40
N TRP A 195 12.37 -0.31 -8.40
CA TRP A 195 10.93 -0.18 -8.29
C TRP A 195 10.32 0.55 -9.48
N LYS A 196 9.01 0.43 -9.62
CA LYS A 196 8.18 1.20 -10.54
C LYS A 196 7.18 2.01 -9.72
N ASP A 197 7.07 3.28 -9.99
CA ASP A 197 6.06 4.15 -9.39
C ASP A 197 4.70 3.92 -10.06
N THR A 198 3.72 3.49 -9.29
CA THR A 198 2.37 3.21 -9.83
C THR A 198 1.71 4.43 -10.43
N TYR A 199 2.05 5.64 -9.97
CA TYR A 199 1.55 6.88 -10.55
C TYR A 199 2.07 7.10 -11.97
N MET A 200 3.37 6.84 -12.19
CA MET A 200 4.00 6.99 -13.51
C MET A 200 3.64 5.85 -14.46
N GLU A 201 3.33 4.65 -13.93
CA GLU A 201 2.91 3.48 -14.74
C GLU A 201 1.43 3.55 -15.17
N ALA A 202 0.62 4.45 -14.60
CA ALA A 202 -0.77 4.62 -14.99
C ALA A 202 -0.87 5.19 -16.41
N ARG A 203 -1.69 4.56 -17.27
CA ARG A 203 -1.85 4.97 -18.68
C ARG A 203 -2.53 6.34 -18.86
N SER A 204 -3.24 6.78 -17.87
CA SER A 204 -3.86 8.10 -17.79
C SER A 204 -3.71 8.54 -16.35
N PRO A 205 -2.56 9.12 -15.97
CA PRO A 205 -2.49 9.78 -14.68
C PRO A 205 -3.55 10.89 -14.74
N GLU A 206 -4.56 10.80 -13.91
CA GLU A 206 -5.38 11.96 -13.65
C GLU A 206 -4.46 12.99 -12.98
N ILE A 207 -3.86 13.84 -13.80
CA ILE A 207 -3.09 15.00 -13.33
C ILE A 207 -4.13 15.99 -12.80
N ARG A 208 -4.66 15.67 -11.63
CA ARG A 208 -5.23 16.71 -10.79
C ARG A 208 -4.04 17.41 -10.19
N SER A 209 -3.87 18.68 -10.48
CA SER A 209 -2.85 19.50 -9.84
C SER A 209 -3.00 19.32 -8.33
N LEU A 210 -2.03 18.63 -7.73
CA LEU A 210 -1.96 18.57 -6.29
C LEU A 210 -1.48 19.95 -5.85
N ASP A 211 -2.28 20.64 -5.05
CA ASP A 211 -1.86 21.88 -4.39
C ASP A 211 -0.70 21.64 -3.40
N LYS A 212 -0.37 20.38 -3.18
CA LYS A 212 0.69 19.90 -2.28
C LYS A 212 1.71 19.02 -3.00
N PRO A 213 2.98 19.04 -2.56
CA PRO A 213 4.01 18.17 -3.12
C PRO A 213 3.65 16.69 -2.96
N ARG A 214 3.96 15.88 -3.98
CA ARG A 214 3.79 14.43 -3.93
C ARG A 214 4.93 13.79 -3.14
N ILE A 215 4.64 13.27 -1.95
CA ILE A 215 5.58 12.57 -1.06
C ILE A 215 5.04 11.21 -0.61
N ASP A 216 3.77 10.93 -0.88
CA ASP A 216 3.13 9.64 -0.69
C ASP A 216 3.24 8.80 -1.96
N TYR A 217 3.68 7.55 -1.83
CA TYR A 217 3.91 6.67 -2.98
C TYR A 217 3.38 5.26 -2.75
N ILE A 218 3.08 4.60 -3.86
CA ILE A 218 2.95 3.14 -3.96
C ILE A 218 3.90 2.70 -5.07
N PHE A 219 4.97 2.02 -4.69
CA PHE A 219 5.93 1.44 -5.60
C PHE A 219 5.70 -0.07 -5.73
N GLY A 220 5.80 -0.62 -6.93
CA GLY A 220 5.82 -2.06 -7.16
C GLY A 220 7.19 -2.51 -7.66
N ASN A 221 7.65 -3.72 -7.31
CA ASN A 221 8.91 -4.24 -7.81
C ASN A 221 8.87 -4.42 -9.35
N LYS A 222 10.04 -4.34 -9.99
CA LYS A 222 10.16 -4.54 -11.44
C LYS A 222 9.79 -5.98 -11.80
N SER A 223 8.54 -6.19 -12.20
CA SER A 223 7.96 -7.48 -12.54
C SER A 223 6.90 -7.32 -13.62
N ASN A 224 6.68 -8.37 -14.43
CA ASN A 224 5.57 -8.47 -15.38
C ASN A 224 4.33 -9.18 -14.79
N LYS A 225 4.39 -9.57 -13.50
CA LYS A 225 3.32 -10.29 -12.81
C LYS A 225 2.21 -9.36 -12.32
N TRP A 226 2.35 -8.08 -12.50
CA TRP A 226 1.36 -7.06 -12.19
C TRP A 226 1.42 -5.90 -13.18
N ARG A 227 0.33 -5.13 -13.26
CA ARG A 227 0.29 -3.86 -13.99
C ARG A 227 -0.68 -2.89 -13.30
N VAL A 228 -0.50 -1.60 -13.53
CA VAL A 228 -1.42 -0.56 -13.08
C VAL A 228 -2.60 -0.46 -14.04
N LYS A 229 -3.82 -0.42 -13.51
CA LYS A 229 -5.05 -0.06 -14.22
C LYS A 229 -5.31 1.42 -14.09
N SER A 230 -5.27 1.93 -12.88
CA SER A 230 -5.40 3.35 -12.55
C SER A 230 -4.64 3.68 -11.27
N SER A 231 -4.30 4.94 -11.11
CA SER A 231 -3.60 5.44 -9.93
C SER A 231 -3.91 6.93 -9.76
N TYR A 232 -4.34 7.34 -8.58
CA TYR A 232 -4.81 8.70 -8.34
C TYR A 232 -4.81 9.06 -6.86
N TYR A 233 -4.71 10.36 -6.57
CA TYR A 233 -5.01 10.90 -5.26
C TYR A 233 -6.51 11.14 -5.13
N ILE A 234 -7.08 10.81 -3.98
CA ILE A 234 -8.49 11.03 -3.71
C ILE A 234 -8.65 12.47 -3.23
N ASN A 235 -9.16 13.32 -4.11
CA ASN A 235 -9.48 14.72 -3.86
C ASN A 235 -10.73 15.10 -4.66
N ASP A 236 -11.79 14.37 -4.45
CA ASP A 236 -13.07 14.62 -5.09
C ASP A 236 -13.99 15.50 -4.22
N ASN A 237 -15.10 15.91 -4.80
CA ASN A 237 -16.06 16.82 -4.15
C ASN A 237 -17.02 16.09 -3.19
N THR A 238 -16.79 14.83 -2.84
CA THR A 238 -17.65 14.08 -1.91
C THR A 238 -17.55 14.62 -0.50
N GLN A 239 -16.40 15.20 -0.16
CA GLN A 239 -16.13 15.83 1.13
C GLN A 239 -14.90 16.75 1.06
N ASP A 240 -14.69 17.51 2.11
CA ASP A 240 -13.47 18.30 2.29
C ASP A 240 -12.38 17.43 2.92
N TRP A 241 -11.50 16.87 2.08
CA TRP A 241 -10.41 16.00 2.50
C TRP A 241 -9.39 16.70 3.40
N THR A 242 -9.26 18.03 3.32
CA THR A 242 -8.34 18.81 4.16
C THR A 242 -8.77 18.85 5.63
N LYS A 243 -10.02 18.51 5.93
CA LYS A 243 -10.54 18.36 7.30
C LYS A 243 -10.31 16.97 7.89
N LEU A 244 -9.73 16.05 7.13
CA LEU A 244 -9.45 14.70 7.58
C LEU A 244 -7.97 14.50 7.87
N SER A 245 -7.09 15.03 7.03
CA SER A 245 -5.63 15.00 7.18
C SER A 245 -5.01 16.15 6.39
N ASP A 246 -3.76 16.45 6.69
CA ASP A 246 -2.91 17.33 5.89
C ASP A 246 -2.33 16.64 4.65
N HIS A 247 -2.52 15.31 4.51
CA HIS A 247 -2.28 14.52 3.31
C HIS A 247 -3.59 14.15 2.61
N LEU A 248 -3.49 13.72 1.35
CA LEU A 248 -4.58 13.10 0.60
C LEU A 248 -4.34 11.58 0.50
N PRO A 249 -5.40 10.75 0.57
CA PRO A 249 -5.24 9.32 0.30
C PRO A 249 -4.76 9.11 -1.14
N TYR A 250 -3.75 8.26 -1.33
CA TYR A 250 -3.28 7.86 -2.65
C TYR A 250 -3.64 6.39 -2.92
N MET A 251 -4.24 6.11 -4.07
CA MET A 251 -4.76 4.81 -4.43
C MET A 251 -4.21 4.32 -5.76
N ALA A 252 -3.85 3.04 -5.82
CA ALA A 252 -3.50 2.32 -7.04
C ALA A 252 -4.39 1.09 -7.22
N VAL A 253 -4.98 0.95 -8.40
CA VAL A 253 -5.74 -0.22 -8.82
C VAL A 253 -4.86 -1.06 -9.74
N LEU A 254 -4.60 -2.29 -9.35
CA LEU A 254 -3.61 -3.17 -9.95
C LEU A 254 -4.25 -4.47 -10.44
N ASP A 255 -3.78 -4.99 -11.57
CA ASP A 255 -4.03 -6.36 -12.01
C ASP A 255 -2.85 -7.25 -11.57
N ILE A 256 -3.12 -8.29 -10.80
CA ILE A 256 -2.17 -9.35 -10.45
C ILE A 256 -2.35 -10.49 -11.46
N ARG A 257 -1.28 -10.85 -12.19
CA ARG A 257 -1.26 -11.79 -13.31
C ARG A 257 -0.66 -13.15 -12.96
#